data_b7cf217865d210711d515cfd62a2b471
#
_entry.id   b7cf217865d210711d515cfd62a2b471
#
_cell.length_a   1.000
_cell.length_b   1.000
_cell.length_c   1.000
_cell.angle_alpha   90.00
_cell.angle_beta   90.00
_cell.angle_gamma   90.00
#
_symmetry.space_group_name_H-M   'P 1'
#
loop_
_entity.id
_entity.type
_entity.pdbx_description
1 polymer ?
#
loop_
_entity_poly.entity_id
_entity_poly.type
_entity_poly.pdbx_seq_one_letter_code
_entity_poly.pdbx_strand_id
1 'polypeptide(L)'
;MATTKVCGIETEYGIHSPGPEQNPIAASSVLVNAYAADVEHQIGWDFEDETPGNDARGFAREGSLAPMVETHLANTVLTNGARFYVDHAHPEYSSPECLTPLECLLYDKAGEEILRRSMVAAALRIPDQPAPVVHKNNSDGKGNSYGCHENYMMDRAVPFAKVIDGVVPHFVSRTLFTGSGKVGVETPALDVETVEYQISQRAEFFEEIVGLETTLKRPIVNTRDEPHADPKRFRRLHVIVGDANLSEIATFLKVGTTAIVLSMVEDEAGPTRDLSLSDPVRALHQVSADLSLSRPLALTDGSTATALELQWELFGASRKYAEEYGLESLGDDGTVGASVMEHWETILEGLESDPSSLADSVDWVAKRELLLAYMDRHSCGWKDPRVAALALQYHDLRPEKSVFRRLDMQTLVDPADVANAVSEPPLGTRAWFRGKCLARWPDAVVTANWDSLVFDIGTDPLRRVPMMDPLKGTAEHTGELLAMSTGPADLLHRLNS
;
A
#
# COMPACT_ATOMS: atom_id res chain seq x y z
N MET A 1 6.23 25.27 -4.41
CA MET A 1 6.98 24.04 -4.10
C MET A 1 6.02 23.02 -3.53
N ALA A 2 6.13 21.80 -3.99
CA ALA A 2 5.27 20.70 -3.58
C ALA A 2 5.31 20.44 -2.07
N THR A 3 4.16 20.02 -1.51
CA THR A 3 4.05 19.56 -0.12
C THR A 3 4.83 18.26 0.07
N THR A 4 5.49 18.07 1.22
CA THR A 4 6.13 16.80 1.58
C THR A 4 5.13 15.64 1.42
N LYS A 5 5.53 14.59 0.71
CA LYS A 5 4.69 13.43 0.39
C LYS A 5 4.75 12.39 1.50
N VAL A 6 4.16 12.73 2.66
CA VAL A 6 3.89 11.69 3.67
C VAL A 6 3.06 10.59 3.02
N CYS A 7 3.51 9.36 3.15
CA CYS A 7 2.93 8.22 2.46
C CYS A 7 2.71 7.02 3.40
N GLY A 8 1.93 6.04 2.94
CA GLY A 8 1.70 4.78 3.64
C GLY A 8 1.07 3.76 2.72
N ILE A 9 1.18 2.49 3.08
CA ILE A 9 0.60 1.34 2.37
C ILE A 9 -0.38 0.62 3.29
N GLU A 10 -1.54 0.27 2.74
CA GLU A 10 -2.54 -0.62 3.34
C GLU A 10 -2.57 -1.91 2.51
N THR A 11 -2.30 -3.05 3.14
CA THR A 11 -2.31 -4.34 2.44
C THR A 11 -3.30 -5.29 3.09
N GLU A 12 -4.30 -5.69 2.31
CA GLU A 12 -5.15 -6.84 2.60
C GLU A 12 -4.41 -8.11 2.16
N TYR A 13 -4.25 -9.05 3.06
CA TYR A 13 -3.54 -10.30 2.75
C TYR A 13 -4.52 -11.43 2.46
N GLY A 14 -4.21 -12.23 1.44
CA GLY A 14 -4.94 -13.46 1.18
C GLY A 14 -4.80 -14.42 2.37
N ILE A 15 -5.92 -15.03 2.77
CA ILE A 15 -5.94 -15.96 3.90
C ILE A 15 -6.54 -17.30 3.48
N HIS A 16 -5.91 -18.37 3.92
CA HIS A 16 -6.40 -19.73 3.77
C HIS A 16 -6.43 -20.43 5.12
N SER A 17 -7.59 -20.93 5.52
CA SER A 17 -7.74 -21.78 6.70
C SER A 17 -7.88 -23.24 6.23
N PRO A 18 -6.87 -24.10 6.49
CA PRO A 18 -7.00 -25.52 6.15
C PRO A 18 -8.08 -26.20 7.00
N GLY A 19 -8.98 -26.96 6.39
CA GLY A 19 -10.03 -27.69 7.10
C GLY A 19 -11.39 -27.68 6.39
N PRO A 20 -12.40 -28.39 6.93
CA PRO A 20 -13.71 -28.53 6.30
C PRO A 20 -14.55 -27.24 6.39
N GLU A 21 -14.33 -26.41 7.40
CA GLU A 21 -15.04 -25.14 7.59
C GLU A 21 -14.09 -23.98 7.32
N GLN A 22 -14.12 -23.48 6.08
CA GLN A 22 -13.32 -22.32 5.70
C GLN A 22 -14.13 -21.03 5.96
N ASN A 23 -13.82 -20.34 7.05
CA ASN A 23 -14.36 -19.02 7.33
C ASN A 23 -13.19 -18.00 7.37
N PRO A 24 -12.97 -17.23 6.31
CA PRO A 24 -11.84 -16.28 6.25
C PRO A 24 -11.96 -15.17 7.29
N ILE A 25 -13.16 -14.70 7.63
CA ILE A 25 -13.38 -13.67 8.67
C ILE A 25 -12.93 -14.20 10.04
N ALA A 26 -13.32 -15.42 10.39
CA ALA A 26 -12.93 -16.04 11.66
C ALA A 26 -11.41 -16.28 11.70
N ALA A 27 -10.83 -16.76 10.61
CA ALA A 27 -9.40 -16.99 10.49
C ALA A 27 -8.60 -15.68 10.62
N SER A 28 -9.04 -14.59 9.98
CA SER A 28 -8.45 -13.25 10.08
C SER A 28 -8.53 -12.72 11.51
N SER A 29 -9.70 -12.88 12.16
CA SER A 29 -9.89 -12.47 13.55
C SER A 29 -8.98 -13.25 14.52
N VAL A 30 -8.78 -14.55 14.28
CA VAL A 30 -7.84 -15.36 15.05
C VAL A 30 -6.41 -14.82 14.92
N LEU A 31 -5.96 -14.45 13.72
CA LEU A 31 -4.62 -13.89 13.50
C LEU A 31 -4.43 -12.56 14.24
N VAL A 32 -5.35 -11.62 14.05
CA VAL A 32 -5.26 -10.28 14.67
C VAL A 32 -5.28 -10.38 16.19
N ASN A 33 -6.23 -11.14 16.76
CA ASN A 33 -6.34 -11.32 18.21
C ASN A 33 -5.15 -12.10 18.80
N ALA A 34 -4.61 -13.08 18.08
CA ALA A 34 -3.45 -13.83 18.54
C ALA A 34 -2.21 -12.93 18.66
N TYR A 35 -1.98 -12.06 17.67
CA TYR A 35 -0.89 -11.10 17.72
C TYR A 35 -1.09 -10.05 18.82
N ALA A 36 -2.27 -9.44 18.91
CA ALA A 36 -2.59 -8.45 19.94
C ALA A 36 -2.39 -9.00 21.36
N ALA A 37 -2.80 -10.25 21.60
CA ALA A 37 -2.58 -10.91 22.89
C ALA A 37 -1.12 -11.30 23.17
N ASP A 38 -0.29 -11.46 22.12
CA ASP A 38 1.13 -11.77 22.26
C ASP A 38 1.96 -10.53 22.64
N VAL A 39 1.56 -9.36 22.12
CA VAL A 39 2.20 -8.07 22.46
C VAL A 39 1.61 -7.42 23.73
N GLU A 40 0.68 -8.09 24.43
CA GLU A 40 0.04 -7.66 25.68
C GLU A 40 -0.68 -6.30 25.60
N HIS A 41 -1.02 -5.81 24.39
CA HIS A 41 -1.65 -4.52 24.17
C HIS A 41 -2.78 -4.63 23.16
N GLN A 42 -4.00 -4.28 23.59
CA GLN A 42 -5.18 -4.24 22.73
C GLN A 42 -5.85 -2.86 22.83
N ILE A 43 -5.33 -1.92 22.03
CA ILE A 43 -5.88 -0.57 21.95
C ILE A 43 -6.82 -0.51 20.75
N GLY A 44 -8.08 -0.16 21.02
CA GLY A 44 -9.12 -0.09 20.02
C GLY A 44 -8.93 1.07 19.03
N TRP A 45 -9.48 0.88 17.85
CA TRP A 45 -9.59 1.96 16.87
C TRP A 45 -10.74 2.89 17.19
N ASP A 46 -10.53 4.19 17.03
CA ASP A 46 -11.55 5.22 17.20
C ASP A 46 -12.22 5.55 15.86
N PHE A 47 -13.50 5.17 15.72
CA PHE A 47 -14.29 5.39 14.52
C PHE A 47 -15.09 6.69 14.52
N GLU A 48 -15.00 7.51 15.59
CA GLU A 48 -15.94 8.64 15.83
C GLU A 48 -15.90 9.67 14.70
N ASP A 49 -14.73 9.96 14.14
CA ASP A 49 -14.50 11.01 13.15
C ASP A 49 -14.40 10.49 11.70
N GLU A 50 -14.66 9.19 11.44
CA GLU A 50 -14.55 8.63 10.10
C GLU A 50 -15.68 9.11 9.17
N THR A 51 -15.30 9.50 7.95
CA THR A 51 -16.22 10.02 6.92
C THR A 51 -15.97 9.37 5.54
N PRO A 52 -16.04 8.03 5.42
CA PRO A 52 -15.68 7.32 4.18
C PRO A 52 -16.56 7.66 2.96
N GLY A 53 -17.70 8.29 3.18
CA GLY A 53 -18.60 8.77 2.13
C GLY A 53 -18.26 10.11 1.51
N ASN A 54 -17.25 10.82 2.01
CA ASN A 54 -16.82 12.10 1.45
C ASN A 54 -16.09 11.89 0.12
N ASP A 55 -16.48 12.69 -0.89
CA ASP A 55 -15.95 12.61 -2.26
C ASP A 55 -15.23 13.91 -2.65
N ALA A 56 -14.01 13.78 -3.16
CA ALA A 56 -13.16 14.91 -3.56
C ALA A 56 -13.75 15.78 -4.68
N ARG A 57 -14.81 15.33 -5.34
CA ARG A 57 -15.58 16.08 -6.33
C ARG A 57 -16.62 17.02 -5.70
N GLY A 58 -16.70 17.07 -4.36
CA GLY A 58 -17.50 18.03 -3.61
C GLY A 58 -18.89 17.57 -3.19
N PHE A 59 -19.17 16.27 -3.18
CA PHE A 59 -20.40 15.71 -2.60
C PHE A 59 -20.09 14.63 -1.55
N ALA A 60 -21.05 14.37 -0.68
CA ALA A 60 -21.01 13.28 0.29
C ALA A 60 -22.12 12.28 -0.02
N ARG A 61 -21.83 10.99 0.06
CA ARG A 61 -22.84 9.94 -0.05
C ARG A 61 -23.50 9.78 1.31
N GLU A 62 -24.78 10.20 1.42
CA GLU A 62 -25.56 10.00 2.63
C GLU A 62 -25.73 8.49 2.92
N GLY A 63 -25.53 8.09 4.18
CA GLY A 63 -25.75 6.73 4.65
C GLY A 63 -24.54 5.79 4.57
N SER A 64 -23.38 6.28 4.19
CA SER A 64 -22.11 5.54 4.32
C SER A 64 -21.59 5.63 5.77
N LEU A 65 -22.39 5.16 6.71
CA LEU A 65 -21.88 4.79 8.04
C LEU A 65 -21.05 3.50 7.83
N ALA A 66 -19.89 3.43 8.46
CA ALA A 66 -19.16 2.17 8.56
C ALA A 66 -20.15 1.06 8.93
N PRO A 67 -20.23 -0.05 8.20
CA PRO A 67 -21.19 -1.10 8.53
C PRO A 67 -21.03 -1.48 9.99
N MET A 68 -22.13 -1.54 10.75
CA MET A 68 -22.07 -1.94 12.18
C MET A 68 -21.35 -3.27 12.41
N VAL A 69 -21.20 -4.08 11.35
CA VAL A 69 -20.47 -5.34 11.36
C VAL A 69 -18.96 -5.12 11.50
N GLU A 70 -18.40 -4.06 10.92
CA GLU A 70 -16.94 -3.79 10.95
C GLU A 70 -16.46 -3.34 12.33
N THR A 71 -17.29 -2.65 13.10
CA THR A 71 -16.93 -2.22 14.47
C THR A 71 -16.74 -3.38 15.46
N HIS A 72 -17.23 -4.58 15.13
CA HIS A 72 -17.09 -5.78 15.95
C HIS A 72 -15.95 -6.70 15.52
N LEU A 73 -15.27 -6.39 14.40
CA LEU A 73 -14.14 -7.17 13.93
C LEU A 73 -12.89 -6.86 14.75
N ALA A 74 -11.97 -7.83 14.79
CA ALA A 74 -10.69 -7.65 15.48
C ALA A 74 -9.92 -6.46 14.88
N ASN A 75 -9.47 -5.55 15.75
CA ASN A 75 -8.82 -4.31 15.36
C ASN A 75 -7.87 -3.85 16.47
N THR A 76 -6.64 -3.50 16.13
CA THR A 76 -5.66 -3.03 17.11
C THR A 76 -4.71 -2.01 16.49
N VAL A 77 -4.34 -1.00 17.28
CA VAL A 77 -3.29 -0.04 16.95
C VAL A 77 -1.99 -0.52 17.57
N LEU A 78 -0.92 -0.54 16.79
CA LEU A 78 0.36 -1.10 17.18
C LEU A 78 1.34 -0.02 17.69
N THR A 79 2.34 -0.44 18.46
CA THR A 79 3.35 0.48 19.03
C THR A 79 4.25 1.11 17.96
N ASN A 80 4.37 0.50 16.79
CA ASN A 80 5.02 1.14 15.64
C ASN A 80 4.14 2.21 14.95
N GLY A 81 2.95 2.48 15.48
CA GLY A 81 2.01 3.45 14.93
C GLY A 81 1.11 2.93 13.82
N ALA A 82 1.24 1.68 13.43
CA ALA A 82 0.42 1.02 12.43
C ALA A 82 -0.94 0.58 12.97
N ARG A 83 -1.84 0.19 12.06
CA ARG A 83 -3.11 -0.48 12.38
C ARG A 83 -3.08 -1.91 11.85
N PHE A 84 -3.51 -2.88 12.66
CA PHE A 84 -3.68 -4.27 12.25
C PHE A 84 -5.09 -4.74 12.59
N TYR A 85 -5.87 -5.13 11.59
CA TYR A 85 -7.30 -5.35 11.73
C TYR A 85 -7.84 -6.33 10.69
N VAL A 86 -9.13 -6.62 10.78
CA VAL A 86 -9.86 -7.38 9.76
C VAL A 86 -10.65 -6.39 8.91
N ASP A 87 -10.32 -6.32 7.63
CA ASP A 87 -11.13 -5.63 6.63
C ASP A 87 -11.90 -6.65 5.79
N HIS A 88 -13.24 -6.53 5.76
CA HIS A 88 -14.14 -7.49 5.13
C HIS A 88 -13.86 -8.94 5.58
N ALA A 89 -12.96 -9.64 4.92
CA ALA A 89 -12.63 -11.03 5.22
C ALA A 89 -11.11 -11.29 5.37
N HIS A 90 -10.28 -10.26 5.20
CA HIS A 90 -8.84 -10.36 5.14
C HIS A 90 -8.16 -9.73 6.36
N PRO A 91 -7.04 -10.28 6.85
CA PRO A 91 -6.20 -9.55 7.77
C PRO A 91 -5.54 -8.42 6.99
N GLU A 92 -5.70 -7.20 7.47
CA GLU A 92 -5.13 -6.01 6.86
C GLU A 92 -4.14 -5.32 7.79
N TYR A 93 -3.01 -4.95 7.21
CA TYR A 93 -2.01 -4.12 7.86
C TYR A 93 -1.92 -2.79 7.12
N SER A 94 -2.24 -1.69 7.84
CA SER A 94 -2.01 -0.33 7.37
C SER A 94 -0.77 0.21 8.06
N SER A 95 0.26 0.54 7.28
CA SER A 95 1.53 1.07 7.80
C SER A 95 1.32 2.39 8.56
N PRO A 96 2.25 2.78 9.46
CA PRO A 96 2.26 4.13 9.96
C PRO A 96 2.49 5.14 8.84
N GLU A 97 2.25 6.43 9.11
CA GLU A 97 2.63 7.50 8.22
C GLU A 97 4.16 7.56 8.10
N CYS A 98 4.68 7.40 6.89
CA CYS A 98 6.09 7.41 6.57
C CYS A 98 6.50 8.71 5.88
N LEU A 99 7.69 9.20 6.19
CA LEU A 99 8.18 10.45 5.63
C LEU A 99 8.73 10.26 4.21
N THR A 100 9.32 9.09 3.93
CA THR A 100 9.94 8.78 2.66
C THR A 100 9.43 7.47 2.04
N PRO A 101 9.57 7.27 0.71
CA PRO A 101 9.29 5.99 0.07
C PRO A 101 10.07 4.81 0.64
N LEU A 102 11.30 5.03 1.10
CA LEU A 102 12.13 3.99 1.70
C LEU A 102 11.61 3.60 3.09
N GLU A 103 11.17 4.56 3.91
CA GLU A 103 10.48 4.25 5.17
C GLU A 103 9.17 3.49 4.89
N CYS A 104 8.40 3.89 3.87
CA CYS A 104 7.17 3.22 3.50
C CYS A 104 7.41 1.74 3.13
N LEU A 105 8.46 1.45 2.36
CA LEU A 105 8.92 0.09 2.10
C LEU A 105 9.28 -0.63 3.39
N LEU A 106 10.06 -0.01 4.27
CA LEU A 106 10.49 -0.61 5.55
C LEU A 106 9.28 -1.05 6.39
N TYR A 107 8.26 -0.19 6.52
CA TYR A 107 7.06 -0.52 7.30
C TYR A 107 6.11 -1.47 6.58
N ASP A 108 6.10 -1.55 5.25
CA ASP A 108 5.43 -2.62 4.50
C ASP A 108 6.07 -3.99 4.78
N LYS A 109 7.41 -4.05 4.82
CA LYS A 109 8.16 -5.28 5.21
C LYS A 109 7.95 -5.63 6.68
N ALA A 110 7.84 -4.64 7.58
CA ALA A 110 7.48 -4.87 8.98
C ALA A 110 6.05 -5.48 9.10
N GLY A 111 5.11 -5.07 8.24
CA GLY A 111 3.79 -5.69 8.13
C GLY A 111 3.86 -7.18 7.76
N GLU A 112 4.68 -7.56 6.77
CA GLU A 112 4.91 -8.99 6.46
C GLU A 112 5.41 -9.78 7.67
N GLU A 113 6.33 -9.19 8.45
CA GLU A 113 6.86 -9.82 9.67
C GLU A 113 5.80 -9.94 10.77
N ILE A 114 4.93 -8.93 10.95
CA ILE A 114 3.79 -8.96 11.87
C ILE A 114 2.83 -10.08 11.50
N LEU A 115 2.46 -10.21 10.21
CA LEU A 115 1.60 -11.30 9.74
C LEU A 115 2.24 -12.68 9.97
N ARG A 116 3.55 -12.80 9.77
CA ARG A 116 4.30 -14.02 10.04
C ARG A 116 4.28 -14.40 11.52
N ARG A 117 4.53 -13.43 12.41
CA ARG A 117 4.42 -13.63 13.87
C ARG A 117 2.99 -13.97 14.29
N SER A 118 1.99 -13.36 13.66
CA SER A 118 0.57 -13.65 13.88
C SER A 118 0.22 -15.12 13.59
N MET A 119 0.73 -15.67 12.49
CA MET A 119 0.54 -17.09 12.17
C MET A 119 1.14 -18.02 13.23
N VAL A 120 2.33 -17.69 13.74
CA VAL A 120 2.98 -18.46 14.82
C VAL A 120 2.16 -18.35 16.12
N ALA A 121 1.76 -17.13 16.51
CA ALA A 121 0.96 -16.91 17.70
C ALA A 121 -0.41 -17.62 17.62
N ALA A 122 -1.06 -17.60 16.46
CA ALA A 122 -2.31 -18.32 16.23
C ALA A 122 -2.14 -19.84 16.36
N ALA A 123 -1.09 -20.42 15.78
CA ALA A 123 -0.81 -21.85 15.88
C ALA A 123 -0.66 -22.31 17.34
N LEU A 124 -0.05 -21.50 18.20
CA LEU A 124 0.11 -21.81 19.64
C LEU A 124 -1.22 -21.75 20.41
N ARG A 125 -2.18 -20.92 19.97
CA ARG A 125 -3.49 -20.74 20.63
C ARG A 125 -4.57 -21.70 20.18
N ILE A 126 -4.41 -22.30 18.99
CA ILE A 126 -5.36 -23.27 18.42
C ILE A 126 -4.64 -24.59 18.07
N PRO A 127 -3.96 -25.25 19.04
CA PRO A 127 -3.06 -26.38 18.76
C PRO A 127 -3.76 -27.58 18.10
N ASP A 128 -5.08 -27.72 18.29
CA ASP A 128 -5.88 -28.82 17.74
C ASP A 128 -6.44 -28.50 16.33
N GLN A 129 -6.13 -27.33 15.79
CA GLN A 129 -6.59 -26.88 14.47
C GLN A 129 -5.41 -26.45 13.61
N PRO A 130 -5.48 -26.64 12.28
CA PRO A 130 -4.48 -26.08 11.39
C PRO A 130 -4.48 -24.54 11.47
N ALA A 131 -3.31 -23.96 11.68
CA ALA A 131 -3.18 -22.51 11.70
C ALA A 131 -3.54 -21.89 10.35
N PRO A 132 -4.13 -20.68 10.34
CA PRO A 132 -4.34 -19.91 9.11
C PRO A 132 -3.02 -19.64 8.39
N VAL A 133 -3.06 -19.66 7.06
CA VAL A 133 -1.92 -19.37 6.18
C VAL A 133 -2.17 -18.07 5.44
N VAL A 134 -1.18 -17.19 5.45
CA VAL A 134 -1.28 -15.86 4.85
C VAL A 134 -0.41 -15.76 3.60
N HIS A 135 -0.98 -15.12 2.57
CA HIS A 135 -0.33 -14.84 1.30
C HIS A 135 -0.39 -13.33 0.99
N LYS A 136 0.72 -12.75 0.57
CA LYS A 136 0.74 -11.35 0.08
C LYS A 136 0.39 -11.33 -1.41
N ASN A 137 -0.88 -11.56 -1.74
CA ASN A 137 -1.42 -11.58 -3.10
C ASN A 137 -2.73 -10.79 -3.14
N ASN A 138 -3.34 -10.64 -4.31
CA ASN A 138 -4.52 -9.78 -4.50
C ASN A 138 -5.74 -10.49 -5.11
N SER A 139 -5.74 -11.82 -5.20
CA SER A 139 -6.85 -12.56 -5.77
C SER A 139 -6.96 -13.95 -5.16
N ASP A 140 -8.19 -14.42 -4.98
CA ASP A 140 -8.50 -15.78 -4.53
C ASP A 140 -8.58 -16.82 -5.67
N GLY A 141 -8.38 -16.39 -6.92
CA GLY A 141 -8.52 -17.25 -8.10
C GLY A 141 -9.97 -17.63 -8.44
N LYS A 142 -10.97 -16.94 -7.84
CA LYS A 142 -12.40 -17.23 -8.00
C LYS A 142 -13.22 -15.99 -8.35
N GLY A 143 -12.56 -14.90 -8.73
CA GLY A 143 -13.19 -13.64 -9.12
C GLY A 143 -13.28 -12.61 -8.00
N ASN A 144 -12.70 -12.85 -6.83
CA ASN A 144 -12.62 -11.85 -5.77
C ASN A 144 -11.20 -11.27 -5.72
N SER A 145 -11.10 -9.95 -5.75
CA SER A 145 -9.85 -9.22 -5.57
C SER A 145 -9.87 -8.43 -4.28
N TYR A 146 -8.75 -8.41 -3.58
CA TYR A 146 -8.51 -7.63 -2.37
C TYR A 146 -7.31 -6.70 -2.55
N GLY A 147 -7.22 -5.67 -1.69
CA GLY A 147 -6.47 -4.46 -1.93
C GLY A 147 -4.99 -4.50 -1.54
N CYS A 148 -4.26 -3.63 -2.22
CA CYS A 148 -3.05 -3.00 -1.73
C CYS A 148 -3.18 -1.53 -2.07
N HIS A 149 -3.42 -0.70 -1.07
CA HIS A 149 -3.71 0.71 -1.25
C HIS A 149 -2.51 1.56 -0.85
N GLU A 150 -2.33 2.67 -1.54
CA GLU A 150 -1.30 3.65 -1.23
C GLU A 150 -1.98 4.94 -0.79
N ASN A 151 -1.37 5.66 0.14
CA ASN A 151 -1.87 6.94 0.62
C ASN A 151 -0.77 7.98 0.49
N TYR A 152 -1.13 9.15 -0.03
CA TYR A 152 -0.20 10.28 -0.20
C TYR A 152 -0.82 11.57 0.30
N MET A 153 -0.06 12.30 1.12
CA MET A 153 -0.43 13.65 1.51
C MET A 153 -0.23 14.62 0.34
N MET A 154 -1.20 15.46 0.08
CA MET A 154 -1.17 16.49 -0.95
C MET A 154 -1.70 17.82 -0.42
N ASP A 155 -1.30 18.92 -1.05
CA ASP A 155 -1.88 20.23 -0.82
C ASP A 155 -3.36 20.24 -1.22
N ARG A 156 -4.21 20.67 -0.31
CA ARG A 156 -5.66 20.83 -0.54
C ARG A 156 -5.97 21.81 -1.66
N ALA A 157 -5.13 22.81 -1.89
CA ALA A 157 -5.34 23.86 -2.89
C ALA A 157 -5.29 23.33 -4.33
N VAL A 158 -4.64 22.19 -4.57
CA VAL A 158 -4.56 21.58 -5.90
C VAL A 158 -5.94 21.07 -6.33
N PRO A 159 -6.49 21.53 -7.47
CA PRO A 159 -7.77 21.05 -7.98
C PRO A 159 -7.73 19.54 -8.25
N PHE A 160 -8.72 18.79 -7.76
CA PHE A 160 -8.72 17.33 -7.91
C PHE A 160 -8.73 16.86 -9.37
N ALA A 161 -9.32 17.64 -10.28
CA ALA A 161 -9.26 17.36 -11.71
C ALA A 161 -7.81 17.32 -12.24
N LYS A 162 -6.94 18.25 -11.80
CA LYS A 162 -5.52 18.23 -12.17
C LYS A 162 -4.80 17.00 -11.65
N VAL A 163 -5.19 16.55 -10.45
CA VAL A 163 -4.64 15.30 -9.89
C VAL A 163 -5.02 14.13 -10.80
N ILE A 164 -6.31 14.00 -11.19
CA ILE A 164 -6.77 12.94 -12.09
C ILE A 164 -5.98 12.97 -13.39
N ASP A 165 -5.91 14.11 -14.06
CA ASP A 165 -5.24 14.25 -15.35
C ASP A 165 -3.75 13.87 -15.28
N GLY A 166 -3.08 14.25 -14.20
CA GLY A 166 -1.66 13.98 -14.02
C GLY A 166 -1.33 12.54 -13.64
N VAL A 167 -2.20 11.85 -12.89
CA VAL A 167 -1.88 10.50 -12.36
C VAL A 167 -2.36 9.35 -13.24
N VAL A 168 -3.41 9.53 -14.05
CA VAL A 168 -4.00 8.43 -14.84
C VAL A 168 -2.98 7.79 -15.80
N PRO A 169 -2.20 8.54 -16.60
CA PRO A 169 -1.17 7.93 -17.45
C PRO A 169 -0.14 7.14 -16.66
N HIS A 170 0.27 7.67 -15.49
CA HIS A 170 1.22 7.00 -14.60
C HIS A 170 0.64 5.72 -14.00
N PHE A 171 -0.57 5.76 -13.44
CA PHE A 171 -1.20 4.59 -12.81
C PHE A 171 -1.44 3.44 -13.78
N VAL A 172 -1.76 3.75 -15.03
CA VAL A 172 -1.91 2.74 -16.07
C VAL A 172 -0.56 2.16 -16.47
N SER A 173 0.43 2.99 -16.74
CA SER A 173 1.70 2.55 -17.32
C SER A 173 2.70 2.03 -16.28
N ARG A 174 2.69 2.49 -15.00
CA ARG A 174 3.56 1.97 -13.94
C ARG A 174 3.33 0.48 -13.63
N THR A 175 2.19 -0.08 -14.07
CA THR A 175 1.89 -1.52 -13.99
C THR A 175 3.03 -2.37 -14.53
N LEU A 176 3.82 -1.87 -15.49
CA LEU A 176 4.99 -2.54 -16.07
C LEU A 176 6.03 -2.99 -15.02
N PHE A 177 6.21 -2.24 -13.93
CA PHE A 177 7.17 -2.56 -12.88
C PHE A 177 6.54 -2.77 -11.51
N THR A 178 5.24 -2.47 -11.35
CA THR A 178 4.52 -2.67 -10.08
C THR A 178 3.58 -3.87 -10.09
N GLY A 179 3.44 -4.57 -11.22
CA GLY A 179 2.61 -5.76 -11.31
C GLY A 179 3.25 -6.95 -10.60
N SER A 180 2.41 -7.78 -9.95
CA SER A 180 2.85 -8.95 -9.18
C SER A 180 2.61 -10.29 -9.89
N GLY A 181 2.19 -10.25 -11.15
CA GLY A 181 1.99 -11.43 -11.99
C GLY A 181 0.77 -12.29 -11.62
N LYS A 182 0.05 -12.75 -12.63
CA LYS A 182 -1.14 -13.60 -12.47
C LYS A 182 -1.23 -14.65 -13.57
N VAL A 183 -1.54 -15.88 -13.20
CA VAL A 183 -1.85 -16.96 -14.15
C VAL A 183 -3.30 -16.90 -14.56
N GLY A 184 -3.57 -16.79 -15.86
CA GLY A 184 -4.91 -16.78 -16.43
C GLY A 184 -5.69 -15.48 -16.22
N VAL A 185 -7.02 -15.57 -16.38
CA VAL A 185 -8.01 -14.49 -16.27
C VAL A 185 -9.16 -14.98 -15.41
N GLU A 186 -9.68 -14.16 -14.53
CA GLU A 186 -10.82 -14.46 -13.65
C GLU A 186 -12.11 -13.77 -14.08
N THR A 187 -12.01 -12.61 -14.73
CA THR A 187 -13.18 -11.86 -15.18
C THR A 187 -13.45 -12.08 -16.67
N PRO A 188 -14.67 -12.47 -17.05
CA PRO A 188 -15.02 -12.70 -18.47
C PRO A 188 -15.17 -11.40 -19.28
N ALA A 189 -15.05 -10.25 -18.66
CA ALA A 189 -15.31 -8.94 -19.28
C ALA A 189 -14.18 -8.43 -20.20
N LEU A 190 -13.06 -9.12 -20.27
CA LEU A 190 -11.97 -8.71 -21.14
C LEU A 190 -12.22 -9.23 -22.57
N ASP A 191 -12.40 -8.31 -23.51
CA ASP A 191 -12.24 -8.52 -24.97
C ASP A 191 -10.77 -8.89 -25.31
N VAL A 192 -10.06 -9.53 -24.40
CA VAL A 192 -8.67 -9.96 -24.56
C VAL A 192 -8.72 -11.45 -24.83
N GLU A 193 -8.10 -11.89 -25.92
CA GLU A 193 -7.78 -13.28 -26.21
C GLU A 193 -7.27 -13.97 -24.95
N THR A 194 -7.57 -15.24 -24.77
CA THR A 194 -7.22 -16.04 -23.59
C THR A 194 -5.77 -15.78 -23.16
N VAL A 195 -5.59 -14.92 -22.17
CA VAL A 195 -4.28 -14.57 -21.62
C VAL A 195 -3.87 -15.65 -20.66
N GLU A 196 -2.72 -16.27 -20.91
CA GLU A 196 -2.20 -17.36 -20.06
C GLU A 196 -1.50 -16.82 -18.82
N TYR A 197 -0.93 -15.59 -18.91
CA TYR A 197 -0.26 -14.89 -17.83
C TYR A 197 -0.43 -13.38 -17.98
N GLN A 198 -0.65 -12.67 -16.88
CA GLN A 198 -0.82 -11.22 -16.81
C GLN A 198 0.27 -10.57 -15.94
N ILE A 199 0.59 -9.32 -16.24
CA ILE A 199 1.53 -8.49 -15.45
C ILE A 199 0.95 -8.19 -14.08
N SER A 200 -0.32 -7.73 -14.01
CA SER A 200 -0.98 -7.35 -12.76
C SER A 200 -1.95 -8.42 -12.27
N GLN A 201 -2.09 -8.56 -10.96
CA GLN A 201 -3.13 -9.38 -10.34
C GLN A 201 -4.49 -8.70 -10.32
N ARG A 202 -4.52 -7.35 -10.37
CA ARG A 202 -5.73 -6.56 -10.11
C ARG A 202 -6.28 -5.81 -11.31
N ALA A 203 -5.47 -5.58 -12.36
CA ALA A 203 -5.86 -4.73 -13.49
C ALA A 203 -7.25 -5.08 -14.06
N GLU A 204 -7.57 -6.36 -14.22
CA GLU A 204 -8.85 -6.83 -14.79
C GLU A 204 -10.09 -6.53 -13.93
N PHE A 205 -9.92 -6.11 -12.67
CA PHE A 205 -11.02 -5.79 -11.76
C PHE A 205 -11.35 -4.29 -11.71
N PHE A 206 -10.67 -3.46 -12.50
CA PHE A 206 -10.95 -2.03 -12.61
C PHE A 206 -11.92 -1.76 -13.77
N GLU A 207 -12.99 -1.01 -13.47
CA GLU A 207 -14.10 -0.80 -14.39
C GLU A 207 -14.39 0.67 -14.66
N GLU A 208 -13.88 1.60 -13.82
CA GLU A 208 -14.14 3.04 -13.92
C GLU A 208 -12.82 3.83 -13.90
N ILE A 209 -12.83 5.02 -14.48
CA ILE A 209 -11.66 5.91 -14.44
C ILE A 209 -11.58 6.60 -13.08
N VAL A 210 -12.72 7.12 -12.58
CA VAL A 210 -12.81 7.93 -11.36
C VAL A 210 -14.06 7.56 -10.59
N GLY A 211 -13.94 7.24 -9.32
CA GLY A 211 -15.08 6.85 -8.48
C GLY A 211 -14.74 6.71 -7.01
N LEU A 212 -15.75 6.52 -6.17
CA LEU A 212 -15.62 6.41 -4.72
C LEU A 212 -15.51 4.94 -4.24
N GLU A 213 -16.03 4.00 -5.02
CA GLU A 213 -16.14 2.59 -4.64
C GLU A 213 -14.77 1.91 -4.58
N THR A 214 -14.61 0.94 -3.69
CA THR A 214 -13.36 0.17 -3.53
C THR A 214 -13.54 -1.32 -3.78
N THR A 215 -14.77 -1.84 -3.69
CA THR A 215 -15.07 -3.27 -3.82
C THR A 215 -15.69 -3.64 -5.16
N LEU A 216 -16.63 -2.84 -5.66
CA LEU A 216 -17.31 -3.01 -6.95
C LEU A 216 -17.05 -1.79 -7.82
N LYS A 217 -17.04 -1.95 -9.16
CA LYS A 217 -16.79 -0.83 -10.10
C LYS A 217 -15.57 -0.02 -9.71
N ARG A 218 -14.47 -0.72 -9.41
CA ARG A 218 -13.22 -0.10 -8.92
C ARG A 218 -12.70 0.93 -9.90
N PRO A 219 -12.46 2.18 -9.45
CA PRO A 219 -11.87 3.22 -10.29
C PRO A 219 -10.34 3.18 -10.24
N ILE A 220 -9.70 3.62 -11.34
CA ILE A 220 -8.26 3.87 -11.39
C ILE A 220 -7.88 4.98 -10.40
N VAL A 221 -8.69 6.05 -10.33
CA VAL A 221 -8.52 7.14 -9.35
C VAL A 221 -9.68 7.13 -8.37
N ASN A 222 -9.38 6.80 -7.12
CA ASN A 222 -10.36 6.82 -6.05
C ASN A 222 -10.59 8.26 -5.55
N THR A 223 -11.85 8.61 -5.31
CA THR A 223 -12.25 9.97 -4.92
C THR A 223 -12.54 10.12 -3.43
N ARG A 224 -12.25 9.12 -2.58
CA ARG A 224 -12.42 9.23 -1.13
C ARG A 224 -11.65 10.43 -0.60
N ASP A 225 -12.34 11.35 0.04
CA ASP A 225 -11.77 12.57 0.61
C ASP A 225 -11.85 12.55 2.13
N GLU A 226 -10.99 11.76 2.72
CA GLU A 226 -10.85 11.57 4.15
C GLU A 226 -9.37 11.72 4.52
N PRO A 227 -8.92 12.96 4.79
CA PRO A 227 -7.50 13.27 4.90
C PRO A 227 -6.85 12.75 6.19
N HIS A 228 -7.62 12.44 7.23
CA HIS A 228 -7.12 12.15 8.58
C HIS A 228 -6.08 13.18 9.05
N ALA A 229 -6.32 14.44 8.72
CA ALA A 229 -5.47 15.60 8.96
C ALA A 229 -6.31 16.86 8.83
N ASP A 230 -5.69 18.07 9.00
CA ASP A 230 -6.40 19.33 8.77
C ASP A 230 -6.93 19.40 7.31
N PRO A 231 -8.26 19.28 7.11
CA PRO A 231 -8.85 19.22 5.77
C PRO A 231 -8.79 20.55 5.02
N LYS A 232 -8.40 21.64 5.67
CA LYS A 232 -8.19 22.95 5.02
C LYS A 232 -6.81 23.05 4.38
N ARG A 233 -5.86 22.25 4.84
CA ARG A 233 -4.47 22.27 4.38
C ARG A 233 -4.15 21.06 3.52
N PHE A 234 -4.64 19.90 3.88
CA PHE A 234 -4.23 18.62 3.31
C PHE A 234 -5.37 17.85 2.66
N ARG A 235 -5.01 17.12 1.62
CA ARG A 235 -5.79 16.04 1.02
C ARG A 235 -5.00 14.76 1.17
N ARG A 236 -5.67 13.65 1.40
CA ARG A 236 -5.13 12.31 1.22
C ARG A 236 -5.55 11.80 -0.14
N LEU A 237 -4.62 11.58 -1.05
CA LEU A 237 -4.89 10.80 -2.24
C LEU A 237 -4.85 9.31 -1.86
N HIS A 238 -6.00 8.67 -1.96
CA HIS A 238 -6.16 7.24 -1.70
C HIS A 238 -6.08 6.49 -3.03
N VAL A 239 -5.01 5.72 -3.24
CA VAL A 239 -4.73 5.02 -4.49
C VAL A 239 -5.02 3.54 -4.32
N ILE A 240 -5.99 3.01 -5.07
CA ILE A 240 -6.40 1.61 -4.95
C ILE A 240 -5.93 0.74 -6.12
N VAL A 241 -5.30 1.34 -7.16
CA VAL A 241 -4.90 0.70 -8.40
C VAL A 241 -3.48 0.13 -8.33
N GLY A 242 -3.20 -0.72 -7.37
CA GLY A 242 -1.87 -1.32 -7.22
C GLY A 242 -1.96 -2.78 -6.81
N ASP A 243 -0.93 -3.55 -7.16
CA ASP A 243 -0.73 -4.91 -6.65
C ASP A 243 0.07 -4.88 -5.34
N ALA A 244 -0.09 -5.89 -4.51
CA ALA A 244 0.80 -6.16 -3.38
C ALA A 244 2.11 -6.77 -3.90
N ASN A 245 3.23 -6.13 -3.60
CA ASN A 245 4.56 -6.54 -4.06
C ASN A 245 5.33 -7.24 -2.95
N LEU A 246 6.04 -8.31 -3.28
CA LEU A 246 7.07 -8.90 -2.44
C LEU A 246 8.44 -8.31 -2.73
N SER A 247 8.71 -7.92 -3.99
CA SER A 247 9.91 -7.19 -4.39
C SER A 247 10.00 -5.84 -3.69
N GLU A 248 11.15 -5.56 -3.09
CA GLU A 248 11.46 -4.29 -2.45
C GLU A 248 11.62 -3.18 -3.49
N ILE A 249 12.26 -3.47 -4.63
CA ILE A 249 12.40 -2.53 -5.75
C ILE A 249 11.03 -2.13 -6.30
N ALA A 250 10.13 -3.09 -6.54
CA ALA A 250 8.80 -2.80 -7.06
C ALA A 250 7.97 -1.94 -6.07
N THR A 251 8.03 -2.23 -4.76
CA THR A 251 7.36 -1.44 -3.72
C THR A 251 7.94 -0.03 -3.63
N PHE A 252 9.26 0.10 -3.61
CA PHE A 252 9.97 1.37 -3.54
C PHE A 252 9.65 2.27 -4.73
N LEU A 253 9.69 1.71 -5.95
CA LEU A 253 9.33 2.44 -7.17
C LEU A 253 7.84 2.78 -7.24
N LYS A 254 6.95 1.90 -6.80
CA LYS A 254 5.51 2.18 -6.72
C LYS A 254 5.23 3.46 -5.95
N VAL A 255 5.80 3.56 -4.75
CA VAL A 255 5.61 4.72 -3.87
C VAL A 255 6.40 5.93 -4.36
N GLY A 256 7.67 5.74 -4.69
CA GLY A 256 8.59 6.84 -5.04
C GLY A 256 8.23 7.54 -6.34
N THR A 257 7.97 6.79 -7.41
CA THR A 257 7.59 7.39 -8.71
C THR A 257 6.26 8.13 -8.63
N THR A 258 5.31 7.57 -7.87
CA THR A 258 4.02 8.25 -7.62
C THR A 258 4.22 9.54 -6.82
N ALA A 259 5.06 9.54 -5.78
CA ALA A 259 5.37 10.75 -5.01
C ALA A 259 5.98 11.85 -5.89
N ILE A 260 6.88 11.50 -6.81
CA ILE A 260 7.46 12.45 -7.77
C ILE A 260 6.39 13.00 -8.73
N VAL A 261 5.56 12.12 -9.30
CA VAL A 261 4.48 12.54 -10.21
C VAL A 261 3.50 13.47 -9.50
N LEU A 262 3.13 13.19 -8.26
CA LEU A 262 2.26 14.06 -7.46
C LEU A 262 2.92 15.40 -7.14
N SER A 263 4.23 15.45 -6.92
CA SER A 263 4.96 16.69 -6.75
C SER A 263 4.96 17.54 -8.02
N MET A 264 5.17 16.91 -9.18
CA MET A 264 5.04 17.60 -10.48
C MET A 264 3.62 18.14 -10.71
N VAL A 265 2.58 17.42 -10.28
CA VAL A 265 1.19 17.90 -10.39
C VAL A 265 0.96 19.13 -9.51
N GLU A 266 1.46 19.15 -8.29
CA GLU A 266 1.34 20.30 -7.38
C GLU A 266 2.06 21.54 -7.90
N ASP A 267 3.23 21.37 -8.49
CA ASP A 267 4.06 22.47 -9.03
C ASP A 267 3.76 22.79 -10.50
N GLU A 268 2.75 22.15 -11.11
CA GLU A 268 2.37 22.30 -12.51
C GLU A 268 3.53 22.06 -13.50
N ALA A 269 4.40 21.13 -13.19
CA ALA A 269 5.65 20.82 -13.89
C ALA A 269 5.63 19.45 -14.59
N GLY A 270 4.49 18.98 -15.01
CA GLY A 270 4.31 17.69 -15.70
C GLY A 270 4.91 17.64 -17.13
N PRO A 271 4.76 16.50 -17.82
CA PRO A 271 5.21 16.34 -19.19
C PRO A 271 4.69 17.44 -20.12
N THR A 272 5.50 17.86 -21.08
CA THR A 272 5.08 18.87 -22.08
C THR A 272 4.16 18.29 -23.14
N ARG A 273 4.24 16.98 -23.41
CA ARG A 273 3.31 16.23 -24.26
C ARG A 273 2.08 15.85 -23.45
N ASP A 274 0.90 15.96 -24.04
CA ASP A 274 -0.32 15.40 -23.45
C ASP A 274 -0.27 13.87 -23.53
N LEU A 275 -0.27 13.22 -22.37
CA LEU A 275 -0.24 11.75 -22.24
C LEU A 275 -1.62 11.16 -21.94
N SER A 276 -2.68 11.96 -22.08
CA SER A 276 -4.05 11.54 -21.75
C SER A 276 -4.50 10.36 -22.61
N LEU A 277 -4.90 9.29 -21.96
CA LEU A 277 -5.41 8.07 -22.60
C LEU A 277 -6.87 8.25 -23.03
N SER A 278 -7.22 7.80 -24.23
CA SER A 278 -8.60 7.85 -24.74
C SER A 278 -9.56 6.96 -23.95
N ASP A 279 -9.07 5.80 -23.46
CA ASP A 279 -9.80 4.83 -22.66
C ASP A 279 -8.84 4.22 -21.62
N PRO A 280 -8.68 4.89 -20.46
CA PRO A 280 -7.74 4.45 -19.42
C PRO A 280 -8.01 3.06 -18.85
N VAL A 281 -9.28 2.67 -18.71
CA VAL A 281 -9.65 1.33 -18.19
C VAL A 281 -9.21 0.24 -19.15
N ARG A 282 -9.55 0.41 -20.43
CA ARG A 282 -9.12 -0.52 -21.48
C ARG A 282 -7.60 -0.55 -21.59
N ALA A 283 -6.93 0.60 -21.49
CA ALA A 283 -5.48 0.71 -21.54
C ALA A 283 -4.84 -0.08 -20.37
N LEU A 284 -5.36 0.05 -19.14
CA LEU A 284 -4.88 -0.71 -17.97
C LEU A 284 -4.96 -2.23 -18.20
N HIS A 285 -6.10 -2.71 -18.74
CA HIS A 285 -6.27 -4.12 -19.09
C HIS A 285 -5.28 -4.55 -20.18
N GLN A 286 -5.09 -3.71 -21.21
CA GLN A 286 -4.17 -3.99 -22.31
C GLN A 286 -2.72 -4.07 -21.83
N VAL A 287 -2.30 -3.15 -20.96
CA VAL A 287 -0.95 -3.16 -20.37
C VAL A 287 -0.72 -4.43 -19.56
N SER A 288 -1.69 -4.85 -18.73
CA SER A 288 -1.56 -6.06 -17.93
C SER A 288 -1.47 -7.34 -18.78
N ALA A 289 -2.12 -7.37 -19.94
CA ALA A 289 -2.16 -8.52 -20.82
C ALA A 289 -0.99 -8.57 -21.83
N ASP A 290 -0.22 -7.49 -21.97
CA ASP A 290 0.86 -7.38 -22.96
C ASP A 290 2.23 -7.67 -22.38
N LEU A 291 2.64 -8.92 -22.43
CA LEU A 291 4.00 -9.32 -21.99
C LEU A 291 5.11 -8.90 -22.98
N SER A 292 4.73 -8.45 -24.17
CA SER A 292 5.70 -7.93 -25.17
C SER A 292 6.08 -6.47 -24.92
N LEU A 293 5.32 -5.77 -24.08
CA LEU A 293 5.42 -4.34 -23.73
C LEU A 293 5.34 -3.38 -24.93
N SER A 294 4.84 -3.87 -26.05
CA SER A 294 4.86 -3.17 -27.36
C SER A 294 3.48 -2.75 -27.86
N ARG A 295 2.39 -3.08 -27.15
CA ARG A 295 1.02 -2.77 -27.56
C ARG A 295 0.76 -1.27 -27.54
N PRO A 296 0.32 -0.66 -28.66
CA PRO A 296 0.01 0.75 -28.69
C PRO A 296 -1.30 1.05 -27.92
N LEU A 297 -1.27 2.06 -27.08
CA LEU A 297 -2.40 2.63 -26.36
C LEU A 297 -2.85 3.90 -27.09
N ALA A 298 -4.16 4.10 -27.26
CA ALA A 298 -4.69 5.28 -27.93
C ALA A 298 -4.68 6.51 -26.99
N LEU A 299 -4.14 7.64 -27.46
CA LEU A 299 -4.17 8.92 -26.77
C LEU A 299 -5.33 9.79 -27.26
N THR A 300 -5.70 10.78 -26.47
CA THR A 300 -6.84 11.70 -26.79
C THR A 300 -6.60 12.57 -28.01
N ASP A 301 -5.32 12.86 -28.34
CA ASP A 301 -4.92 13.62 -29.53
C ASP A 301 -4.97 12.80 -30.85
N GLY A 302 -5.35 11.52 -30.78
CA GLY A 302 -5.40 10.58 -31.89
C GLY A 302 -4.05 9.90 -32.19
N SER A 303 -3.00 10.20 -31.48
CA SER A 303 -1.73 9.46 -31.55
C SER A 303 -1.78 8.19 -30.68
N THR A 304 -0.69 7.44 -30.69
CA THR A 304 -0.54 6.27 -29.83
C THR A 304 0.80 6.32 -29.12
N ALA A 305 0.89 5.61 -27.97
CA ALA A 305 2.13 5.34 -27.25
C ALA A 305 2.03 3.97 -26.58
N THR A 306 3.15 3.27 -26.41
CA THR A 306 3.21 2.09 -25.53
C THR A 306 3.24 2.52 -24.07
N ALA A 307 2.95 1.60 -23.14
CA ALA A 307 3.08 1.90 -21.71
C ALA A 307 4.53 2.24 -21.34
N LEU A 308 5.51 1.63 -22.01
CA LEU A 308 6.92 1.91 -21.80
C LEU A 308 7.29 3.32 -22.27
N GLU A 309 6.81 3.75 -23.44
CA GLU A 309 7.00 5.12 -23.93
C GLU A 309 6.35 6.15 -22.99
N LEU A 310 5.16 5.87 -22.43
CA LEU A 310 4.53 6.75 -21.43
C LEU A 310 5.41 6.88 -20.19
N GLN A 311 6.02 5.79 -19.71
CA GLN A 311 6.93 5.83 -18.57
C GLN A 311 8.21 6.59 -18.86
N TRP A 312 8.79 6.47 -20.06
CA TRP A 312 9.95 7.27 -20.47
C TRP A 312 9.65 8.77 -20.56
N GLU A 313 8.46 9.16 -21.03
CA GLU A 313 8.01 10.56 -21.04
C GLU A 313 7.86 11.11 -19.60
N LEU A 314 7.26 10.32 -18.70
CA LEU A 314 7.12 10.67 -17.29
C LEU A 314 8.48 10.76 -16.59
N PHE A 315 9.38 9.81 -16.84
CA PHE A 315 10.74 9.82 -16.32
C PHE A 315 11.53 11.04 -16.80
N GLY A 316 11.43 11.36 -18.10
CA GLY A 316 12.09 12.54 -18.67
C GLY A 316 11.59 13.86 -18.09
N ALA A 317 10.27 13.95 -17.78
CA ALA A 317 9.69 15.09 -17.08
C ALA A 317 10.17 15.14 -15.63
N SER A 318 10.18 14.00 -14.93
CA SER A 318 10.66 13.87 -13.55
C SER A 318 12.13 14.27 -13.39
N ARG A 319 12.98 13.94 -14.36
CA ARG A 319 14.39 14.35 -14.36
C ARG A 319 14.54 15.87 -14.47
N LYS A 320 13.78 16.51 -15.36
CA LYS A 320 13.76 17.98 -15.46
C LYS A 320 13.23 18.64 -14.19
N TYR A 321 12.19 18.04 -13.60
CA TYR A 321 11.64 18.50 -12.35
C TYR A 321 12.65 18.41 -11.21
N ALA A 322 13.39 17.31 -11.10
CA ALA A 322 14.46 17.14 -10.12
C ALA A 322 15.58 18.19 -10.28
N GLU A 323 15.97 18.52 -11.53
CA GLU A 323 16.97 19.54 -11.82
C GLU A 323 16.50 20.96 -11.45
N GLU A 324 15.22 21.28 -11.61
CA GLU A 324 14.66 22.61 -11.41
C GLU A 324 14.16 22.86 -9.99
N TYR A 325 13.49 21.88 -9.38
CA TYR A 325 12.78 22.02 -8.10
C TYR A 325 13.41 21.21 -6.95
N GLY A 326 14.28 20.23 -7.25
CA GLY A 326 14.75 19.25 -6.27
C GLY A 326 13.74 18.14 -6.00
N LEU A 327 14.09 17.22 -5.09
CA LEU A 327 13.27 16.07 -4.70
C LEU A 327 13.05 15.98 -3.18
N GLU A 328 13.28 17.09 -2.45
CA GLU A 328 13.10 17.17 -0.99
C GLU A 328 11.64 16.96 -0.57
N SER A 329 10.69 17.13 -1.50
CA SER A 329 9.28 16.79 -1.27
C SER A 329 9.05 15.29 -0.95
N LEU A 330 10.05 14.42 -1.22
CA LEU A 330 10.02 13.00 -0.82
C LEU A 330 10.48 12.76 0.62
N GLY A 331 10.64 13.83 1.41
CA GLY A 331 10.71 13.79 2.86
C GLY A 331 12.12 13.84 3.47
N ASP A 332 13.16 13.88 2.65
CA ASP A 332 14.54 14.02 3.08
C ASP A 332 15.28 15.16 2.33
N ASP A 333 16.59 15.10 2.26
CA ASP A 333 17.44 16.06 1.53
C ASP A 333 17.51 15.81 0.01
N GLY A 334 16.59 15.00 -0.54
CA GLY A 334 16.59 14.60 -1.95
C GLY A 334 17.31 13.29 -2.26
N THR A 335 18.00 12.70 -1.28
CA THR A 335 18.78 11.45 -1.46
C THR A 335 17.88 10.27 -1.86
N VAL A 336 16.77 10.08 -1.16
CA VAL A 336 15.80 9.01 -1.49
C VAL A 336 15.19 9.27 -2.86
N GLY A 337 14.86 10.52 -3.19
CA GLY A 337 14.35 10.89 -4.51
C GLY A 337 15.33 10.57 -5.64
N ALA A 338 16.62 10.85 -5.45
CA ALA A 338 17.66 10.50 -6.41
C ALA A 338 17.77 8.98 -6.61
N SER A 339 17.69 8.21 -5.51
CA SER A 339 17.67 6.74 -5.58
C SER A 339 16.43 6.20 -6.31
N VAL A 340 15.24 6.81 -6.13
CA VAL A 340 14.04 6.46 -6.90
C VAL A 340 14.30 6.66 -8.39
N MET A 341 14.89 7.80 -8.80
CA MET A 341 15.18 8.10 -10.18
C MET A 341 16.17 7.10 -10.80
N GLU A 342 17.23 6.73 -10.07
CA GLU A 342 18.22 5.75 -10.52
C GLU A 342 17.60 4.35 -10.75
N HIS A 343 16.82 3.86 -9.79
CA HIS A 343 16.16 2.57 -9.94
C HIS A 343 15.09 2.61 -11.03
N TRP A 344 14.36 3.71 -11.17
CA TRP A 344 13.35 3.85 -12.22
C TRP A 344 13.98 3.77 -13.62
N GLU A 345 15.07 4.50 -13.85
CA GLU A 345 15.83 4.43 -15.11
C GLU A 345 16.30 3.00 -15.39
N THR A 346 16.96 2.37 -14.41
CA THR A 346 17.47 0.99 -14.54
C THR A 346 16.37 0.00 -14.91
N ILE A 347 15.21 0.11 -14.28
CA ILE A 347 14.07 -0.79 -14.56
C ILE A 347 13.51 -0.51 -15.97
N LEU A 348 13.38 0.74 -16.38
CA LEU A 348 12.91 1.07 -17.74
C LEU A 348 13.87 0.57 -18.82
N GLU A 349 15.18 0.73 -18.65
CA GLU A 349 16.18 0.19 -19.55
C GLU A 349 16.13 -1.35 -19.66
N GLY A 350 15.94 -2.02 -18.52
CA GLY A 350 15.76 -3.48 -18.48
C GLY A 350 14.50 -3.93 -19.20
N LEU A 351 13.36 -3.25 -18.97
CA LEU A 351 12.09 -3.55 -19.65
C LEU A 351 12.17 -3.34 -21.17
N GLU A 352 12.96 -2.35 -21.62
CA GLU A 352 13.15 -2.06 -23.05
C GLU A 352 14.10 -3.07 -23.73
N SER A 353 15.17 -3.46 -23.06
CA SER A 353 16.20 -4.32 -23.66
C SER A 353 15.88 -5.82 -23.52
N ASP A 354 15.67 -6.28 -22.31
CA ASP A 354 15.35 -7.68 -21.97
C ASP A 354 14.64 -7.75 -20.62
N PRO A 355 13.29 -7.83 -20.59
CA PRO A 355 12.54 -7.93 -19.34
C PRO A 355 12.97 -9.09 -18.44
N SER A 356 13.52 -10.20 -18.99
CA SER A 356 13.95 -11.34 -18.18
C SER A 356 15.14 -11.03 -17.27
N SER A 357 15.93 -10.01 -17.62
CA SER A 357 17.06 -9.54 -16.79
C SER A 357 16.59 -8.95 -15.44
N LEU A 358 15.33 -8.58 -15.31
CA LEU A 358 14.73 -7.99 -14.12
C LEU A 358 14.10 -9.04 -13.18
N ALA A 359 14.44 -10.31 -13.34
CA ALA A 359 13.89 -11.38 -12.49
C ALA A 359 14.33 -11.29 -11.02
N ASP A 360 15.26 -10.45 -10.67
CA ASP A 360 15.69 -10.16 -9.30
C ASP A 360 15.05 -8.89 -8.71
N SER A 361 14.28 -8.14 -9.51
CA SER A 361 13.79 -6.80 -9.14
C SER A 361 12.28 -6.63 -9.32
N VAL A 362 11.66 -7.32 -10.28
CA VAL A 362 10.25 -7.14 -10.64
C VAL A 362 9.45 -8.42 -10.44
N ASP A 363 8.42 -8.36 -9.58
CA ASP A 363 7.66 -9.54 -9.16
C ASP A 363 7.07 -10.37 -10.31
N TRP A 364 6.41 -9.72 -11.30
CA TRP A 364 5.80 -10.47 -12.38
C TRP A 364 6.83 -11.18 -13.26
N VAL A 365 8.01 -10.58 -13.43
CA VAL A 365 9.11 -11.20 -14.19
C VAL A 365 9.67 -12.38 -13.41
N ALA A 366 10.04 -12.18 -12.13
CA ALA A 366 10.54 -13.23 -11.25
C ALA A 366 9.63 -14.45 -11.21
N LYS A 367 8.33 -14.21 -11.01
CA LYS A 367 7.32 -15.26 -10.97
C LYS A 367 7.17 -15.97 -12.32
N ARG A 368 7.15 -15.20 -13.43
CA ARG A 368 7.03 -15.78 -14.76
C ARG A 368 8.19 -16.71 -15.09
N GLU A 369 9.42 -16.26 -14.87
CA GLU A 369 10.63 -17.08 -15.11
C GLU A 369 10.64 -18.34 -14.26
N LEU A 370 10.25 -18.25 -12.99
CA LEU A 370 10.06 -19.41 -12.11
C LEU A 370 9.05 -20.42 -12.69
N LEU A 371 7.89 -19.94 -13.15
CA LEU A 371 6.83 -20.80 -13.70
C LEU A 371 7.23 -21.42 -15.03
N LEU A 372 7.92 -20.68 -15.90
CA LEU A 372 8.45 -21.19 -17.16
C LEU A 372 9.47 -22.32 -16.92
N ALA A 373 10.42 -22.11 -16.01
CA ALA A 373 11.40 -23.13 -15.64
C ALA A 373 10.73 -24.38 -15.03
N TYR A 374 9.66 -24.22 -14.25
CA TYR A 374 8.89 -25.34 -13.73
C TYR A 374 8.17 -26.11 -14.84
N MET A 375 7.52 -25.39 -15.77
CA MET A 375 6.78 -26.01 -16.88
C MET A 375 7.71 -26.76 -17.81
N ASP A 376 8.88 -26.22 -18.14
CA ASP A 376 9.89 -26.92 -18.94
C ASP A 376 10.34 -28.23 -18.27
N ARG A 377 10.74 -28.17 -16.98
CA ARG A 377 11.18 -29.33 -16.20
C ARG A 377 10.12 -30.44 -16.13
N HIS A 378 8.82 -30.07 -16.03
CA HIS A 378 7.73 -31.02 -15.83
C HIS A 378 6.92 -31.31 -17.10
N SER A 379 7.34 -30.76 -18.26
CA SER A 379 6.65 -30.90 -19.55
C SER A 379 5.14 -30.60 -19.44
N CYS A 380 4.78 -29.51 -18.77
CA CYS A 380 3.37 -29.09 -18.59
C CYS A 380 3.18 -27.64 -19.08
N GLY A 381 1.94 -27.17 -19.14
CA GLY A 381 1.60 -25.80 -19.59
C GLY A 381 0.83 -25.01 -18.53
N TRP A 382 0.48 -23.77 -18.84
CA TRP A 382 -0.18 -22.81 -17.95
C TRP A 382 -1.47 -23.32 -17.28
N LYS A 383 -2.19 -24.24 -17.93
CA LYS A 383 -3.44 -24.82 -17.41
C LYS A 383 -3.23 -25.94 -16.39
N ASP A 384 -1.99 -26.34 -16.14
CA ASP A 384 -1.70 -27.35 -15.12
C ASP A 384 -1.96 -26.79 -13.71
N PRO A 385 -2.77 -27.45 -12.87
CA PRO A 385 -3.07 -26.95 -11.51
C PRO A 385 -1.83 -26.73 -10.64
N ARG A 386 -0.73 -27.44 -10.93
CA ARG A 386 0.54 -27.28 -10.21
C ARG A 386 1.19 -25.92 -10.48
N VAL A 387 0.98 -25.36 -11.69
CA VAL A 387 1.47 -24.01 -12.05
C VAL A 387 0.72 -22.96 -11.24
N ALA A 388 -0.60 -23.05 -11.14
CA ALA A 388 -1.39 -22.16 -10.30
C ALA A 388 -1.01 -22.27 -8.79
N ALA A 389 -0.78 -23.49 -8.31
CA ALA A 389 -0.34 -23.73 -6.93
C ALA A 389 1.05 -23.12 -6.65
N LEU A 390 2.00 -23.25 -7.60
CA LEU A 390 3.32 -22.66 -7.50
C LEU A 390 3.27 -21.11 -7.54
N ALA A 391 2.40 -20.55 -8.39
CA ALA A 391 2.15 -19.12 -8.45
C ALA A 391 1.61 -18.56 -7.12
N LEU A 392 0.73 -19.31 -6.42
CA LEU A 392 0.27 -18.94 -5.09
C LEU A 392 1.39 -19.07 -4.04
N GLN A 393 2.21 -20.12 -4.10
CA GLN A 393 3.33 -20.31 -3.19
C GLN A 393 4.40 -19.20 -3.30
N TYR A 394 4.49 -18.51 -4.41
CA TYR A 394 5.33 -17.30 -4.54
C TYR A 394 5.00 -16.29 -3.44
N HIS A 395 3.74 -16.15 -3.12
CA HIS A 395 3.21 -15.17 -2.16
C HIS A 395 3.08 -15.68 -0.71
N ASP A 396 3.42 -16.95 -0.42
CA ASP A 396 3.32 -17.53 0.92
C ASP A 396 4.30 -16.84 1.88
N LEU A 397 3.81 -16.29 2.98
CA LEU A 397 4.66 -15.57 3.94
C LEU A 397 5.44 -16.51 4.89
N ARG A 398 5.14 -17.80 4.93
CA ARG A 398 5.89 -18.76 5.74
C ARG A 398 7.28 -19.00 5.13
N PRO A 399 8.38 -18.74 5.88
CA PRO A 399 9.73 -18.80 5.32
C PRO A 399 10.10 -20.13 4.67
N GLU A 400 9.67 -21.24 5.26
CA GLU A 400 9.95 -22.59 4.79
C GLU A 400 9.12 -23.02 3.57
N LYS A 401 8.04 -22.29 3.26
CA LYS A 401 7.12 -22.55 2.14
C LYS A 401 7.25 -21.54 1.01
N SER A 402 7.66 -20.32 1.32
CA SER A 402 7.81 -19.22 0.36
C SER A 402 8.77 -19.60 -0.75
N VAL A 403 8.32 -19.49 -1.98
CA VAL A 403 9.19 -19.66 -3.15
C VAL A 403 9.95 -18.36 -3.42
N PHE A 404 9.32 -17.21 -3.23
CA PHE A 404 9.97 -15.89 -3.34
C PHE A 404 11.27 -15.81 -2.53
N ARG A 405 11.26 -16.29 -1.28
CA ARG A 405 12.45 -16.27 -0.40
C ARG A 405 13.61 -17.15 -0.87
N ARG A 406 13.42 -17.98 -1.89
CA ARG A 406 14.46 -18.82 -2.50
C ARG A 406 15.05 -18.20 -3.76
N LEU A 407 14.48 -17.08 -4.20
CA LEU A 407 15.00 -16.28 -5.30
C LEU A 407 16.03 -15.29 -4.74
N ASP A 408 17.01 -14.95 -5.56
CA ASP A 408 18.04 -13.97 -5.21
C ASP A 408 17.54 -12.56 -5.58
N MET A 409 16.55 -12.09 -4.82
CA MET A 409 15.92 -10.78 -5.06
C MET A 409 16.77 -9.66 -4.48
N GLN A 410 16.81 -8.53 -5.17
CA GLN A 410 17.45 -7.31 -4.66
C GLN A 410 16.70 -6.78 -3.43
N THR A 411 17.45 -6.29 -2.44
CA THR A 411 16.91 -5.73 -1.19
C THR A 411 17.42 -4.31 -0.99
N LEU A 412 16.58 -3.45 -0.41
CA LEU A 412 16.88 -2.05 -0.09
C LEU A 412 16.89 -1.78 1.42
N VAL A 413 16.29 -2.66 2.23
CA VAL A 413 16.19 -2.50 3.67
C VAL A 413 16.88 -3.64 4.41
N ASP A 414 17.55 -3.31 5.52
CA ASP A 414 18.22 -4.31 6.36
C ASP A 414 17.20 -5.12 7.17
N PRO A 415 17.33 -6.45 7.25
CA PRO A 415 16.46 -7.28 8.09
C PRO A 415 16.41 -6.87 9.56
N ALA A 416 17.48 -6.28 10.11
CA ALA A 416 17.50 -5.77 11.47
C ALA A 416 16.63 -4.52 11.62
N ASP A 417 16.61 -3.64 10.62
CA ASP A 417 15.74 -2.48 10.61
C ASP A 417 14.26 -2.90 10.48
N VAL A 418 13.96 -3.90 9.65
CA VAL A 418 12.62 -4.49 9.55
C VAL A 418 12.18 -5.06 10.90
N ALA A 419 13.06 -5.82 11.60
CA ALA A 419 12.75 -6.39 12.90
C ALA A 419 12.47 -5.31 13.96
N ASN A 420 13.18 -4.17 13.89
CA ASN A 420 12.98 -3.01 14.75
C ASN A 420 11.66 -2.28 14.42
N ALA A 421 11.35 -2.08 13.14
CA ALA A 421 10.15 -1.40 12.66
C ALA A 421 8.84 -2.15 13.01
N VAL A 422 8.91 -3.41 13.44
CA VAL A 422 7.74 -4.16 13.97
C VAL A 422 7.15 -3.49 15.22
N SER A 423 7.98 -2.87 16.06
CA SER A 423 7.56 -2.26 17.33
C SER A 423 7.90 -0.78 17.48
N GLU A 424 8.89 -0.29 16.74
CA GLU A 424 9.32 1.11 16.79
C GLU A 424 8.68 1.93 15.67
N PRO A 425 8.10 3.13 15.98
CA PRO A 425 7.48 4.00 14.98
C PRO A 425 8.51 4.81 14.19
N PRO A 426 8.16 5.31 12.98
CA PRO A 426 9.00 6.23 12.21
C PRO A 426 9.23 7.53 12.99
N LEU A 427 10.42 8.13 12.81
CA LEU A 427 10.84 9.29 13.59
C LEU A 427 10.25 10.61 13.08
N GLY A 428 9.99 10.70 11.78
CA GLY A 428 9.70 11.95 11.07
C GLY A 428 8.23 12.33 10.97
N THR A 429 7.32 11.56 11.56
CA THR A 429 5.87 11.82 11.50
C THR A 429 5.19 11.72 12.85
N ARG A 430 3.90 12.06 12.91
CA ARG A 430 3.07 11.91 14.13
C ARG A 430 2.93 10.47 14.61
N ALA A 431 3.24 9.49 13.75
CA ALA A 431 3.28 8.08 14.16
C ALA A 431 4.25 7.83 15.32
N TRP A 432 5.33 8.63 15.42
CA TRP A 432 6.23 8.61 16.57
C TRP A 432 5.50 8.87 17.89
N PHE A 433 4.81 9.99 17.98
CA PHE A 433 4.09 10.35 19.20
C PHE A 433 3.02 9.31 19.54
N ARG A 434 2.24 8.87 18.55
CA ARG A 434 1.23 7.82 18.70
C ARG A 434 1.87 6.53 19.24
N GLY A 435 2.85 6.00 18.56
CA GLY A 435 3.49 4.73 18.93
C GLY A 435 4.17 4.78 20.30
N LYS A 436 4.85 5.88 20.62
CA LYS A 436 5.53 6.04 21.93
C LYS A 436 4.55 6.20 23.09
N CYS A 437 3.41 6.86 22.90
CA CYS A 437 2.34 6.90 23.90
C CYS A 437 1.73 5.52 24.15
N LEU A 438 1.48 4.75 23.09
CA LEU A 438 0.97 3.39 23.17
C LEU A 438 1.93 2.46 23.92
N ALA A 439 3.22 2.52 23.59
CA ALA A 439 4.24 1.70 24.23
C ALA A 439 4.47 2.06 25.71
N ARG A 440 4.37 3.35 26.04
CA ARG A 440 4.71 3.83 27.39
C ARG A 440 3.55 3.80 28.37
N TRP A 441 2.32 4.02 27.89
CA TRP A 441 1.14 4.13 28.74
C TRP A 441 -0.05 3.32 28.17
N PRO A 442 0.11 2.03 27.92
CA PRO A 442 -0.92 1.21 27.29
C PRO A 442 -2.24 1.19 28.08
N ASP A 443 -2.17 1.22 29.43
CA ASP A 443 -3.35 1.22 30.29
C ASP A 443 -4.10 2.56 30.32
N ALA A 444 -3.46 3.63 29.89
CA ALA A 444 -4.04 4.98 29.88
C ALA A 444 -4.55 5.41 28.51
N VAL A 445 -4.11 4.80 27.43
CA VAL A 445 -4.63 5.06 26.10
C VAL A 445 -5.82 4.16 25.83
N VAL A 446 -7.02 4.76 25.72
CA VAL A 446 -8.30 4.03 25.57
C VAL A 446 -8.53 3.67 24.10
N THR A 447 -8.39 4.65 23.21
CA THR A 447 -8.53 4.48 21.76
C THR A 447 -7.54 5.37 21.02
N ALA A 448 -7.26 5.02 19.79
CA ALA A 448 -6.43 5.79 18.87
C ALA A 448 -6.98 5.70 17.44
N ASN A 449 -6.71 6.74 16.67
CA ASN A 449 -6.83 6.70 15.20
C ASN A 449 -5.62 7.42 14.57
N TRP A 450 -5.70 7.72 13.27
CA TRP A 450 -4.58 8.38 12.58
C TRP A 450 -4.28 9.76 13.14
N ASP A 451 -5.28 10.55 13.51
CA ASP A 451 -5.18 11.97 13.85
C ASP A 451 -5.54 12.30 15.30
N SER A 452 -5.76 11.30 16.16
CA SER A 452 -5.98 11.53 17.59
C SER A 452 -5.61 10.34 18.49
N LEU A 453 -5.35 10.65 19.75
CA LEU A 453 -5.23 9.72 20.87
C LEU A 453 -6.24 10.10 21.96
N VAL A 454 -6.90 9.13 22.58
CA VAL A 454 -7.81 9.34 23.69
C VAL A 454 -7.24 8.70 24.94
N PHE A 455 -7.06 9.52 26.00
CA PHE A 455 -6.51 9.12 27.28
C PHE A 455 -7.57 9.08 28.38
N ASP A 456 -7.52 8.02 29.18
CA ASP A 456 -8.12 7.99 30.52
C ASP A 456 -7.04 8.30 31.58
N ILE A 457 -7.19 9.42 32.25
CA ILE A 457 -6.31 9.86 33.36
C ILE A 457 -7.07 9.91 34.67
N GLY A 458 -8.20 9.20 34.78
CA GLY A 458 -9.06 9.18 35.97
C GLY A 458 -9.93 10.42 36.12
N THR A 459 -10.15 11.20 35.03
CA THR A 459 -11.01 12.37 34.98
C THR A 459 -12.08 12.24 33.91
N ASP A 460 -13.28 12.81 34.16
CA ASP A 460 -14.36 12.90 33.18
C ASP A 460 -14.45 14.35 32.66
N PRO A 461 -14.53 14.58 31.33
CA PRO A 461 -14.46 13.60 30.23
C PRO A 461 -13.05 13.07 29.96
N LEU A 462 -12.95 11.97 29.19
CA LEU A 462 -11.71 11.47 28.65
C LEU A 462 -10.98 12.58 27.88
N ARG A 463 -9.67 12.47 27.76
CA ARG A 463 -8.83 13.52 27.15
C ARG A 463 -8.39 13.13 25.74
N ARG A 464 -8.92 13.81 24.73
CA ARG A 464 -8.48 13.64 23.34
C ARG A 464 -7.31 14.58 23.02
N VAL A 465 -6.26 14.05 22.43
CA VAL A 465 -5.09 14.77 21.90
C VAL A 465 -5.17 14.71 20.37
N PRO A 466 -5.53 15.82 19.71
CA PRO A 466 -5.56 15.86 18.24
C PRO A 466 -4.14 15.95 17.66
N MET A 467 -3.91 15.28 16.56
CA MET A 467 -2.65 15.24 15.79
C MET A 467 -2.92 15.56 14.33
N MET A 468 -3.56 16.71 14.06
CA MET A 468 -4.09 17.09 12.75
C MET A 468 -3.02 17.42 11.68
N ASP A 469 -1.75 17.51 12.06
CA ASP A 469 -0.64 17.72 11.14
C ASP A 469 0.28 16.50 11.15
N PRO A 470 0.35 15.71 10.04
CA PRO A 470 1.18 14.51 9.97
C PRO A 470 2.68 14.75 10.18
N LEU A 471 3.16 15.98 9.95
CA LEU A 471 4.57 16.38 10.11
C LEU A 471 4.88 16.94 11.51
N LYS A 472 3.91 16.89 12.44
CA LYS A 472 4.09 17.25 13.85
C LYS A 472 3.94 16.01 14.73
N GLY A 473 4.44 16.06 15.95
CA GLY A 473 4.47 14.86 16.80
C GLY A 473 5.63 13.93 16.48
N THR A 474 6.64 14.42 15.76
CA THR A 474 7.88 13.71 15.41
C THR A 474 8.77 13.47 16.64
N ALA A 475 9.79 12.64 16.49
CA ALA A 475 10.82 12.42 17.51
C ALA A 475 11.50 13.74 17.92
N GLU A 476 11.81 14.58 16.96
CA GLU A 476 12.40 15.91 17.19
C GLU A 476 11.48 16.83 17.99
N HIS A 477 10.19 16.89 17.65
CA HIS A 477 9.24 17.80 18.30
C HIS A 477 8.79 17.33 19.69
N THR A 478 8.69 16.03 19.92
CA THR A 478 8.00 15.47 21.10
C THR A 478 8.87 14.53 21.92
N GLY A 479 10.06 14.16 21.46
CA GLY A 479 10.93 13.20 22.15
C GLY A 479 11.33 13.67 23.54
N GLU A 480 11.76 14.92 23.71
CA GLU A 480 12.11 15.50 25.02
C GLU A 480 10.88 15.61 25.92
N LEU A 481 9.75 16.07 25.39
CA LEU A 481 8.48 16.14 26.10
C LEU A 481 8.07 14.78 26.68
N LEU A 482 8.10 13.74 25.82
CA LEU A 482 7.81 12.37 26.24
C LEU A 482 8.82 11.90 27.31
N ALA A 483 10.11 12.13 27.13
CA ALA A 483 11.15 11.72 28.08
C ALA A 483 10.98 12.33 29.47
N MET A 484 10.61 13.62 29.53
CA MET A 484 10.41 14.35 30.79
C MET A 484 9.06 14.07 31.46
N SER A 485 8.09 13.54 30.75
CA SER A 485 6.76 13.28 31.31
C SER A 485 6.77 12.06 32.24
N THR A 486 6.32 12.26 33.47
CA THR A 486 6.30 11.22 34.52
C THR A 486 5.09 10.27 34.41
N GLY A 487 4.06 10.68 33.64
CA GLY A 487 2.85 9.92 33.40
C GLY A 487 1.95 10.62 32.39
N PRO A 488 0.83 9.98 31.99
CA PRO A 488 -0.07 10.56 30.97
C PRO A 488 -0.70 11.88 31.40
N ALA A 489 -1.03 12.07 32.67
CA ALA A 489 -1.55 13.33 33.18
C ALA A 489 -0.52 14.48 33.12
N ASP A 490 0.75 14.20 33.40
CA ASP A 490 1.85 15.17 33.27
C ASP A 490 2.13 15.50 31.80
N LEU A 491 2.09 14.52 30.91
CA LEU A 491 2.17 14.75 29.47
C LEU A 491 1.08 15.73 29.01
N LEU A 492 -0.18 15.44 29.35
CA LEU A 492 -1.31 16.27 28.95
C LEU A 492 -1.24 17.69 29.54
N HIS A 493 -0.73 17.85 30.76
CA HIS A 493 -0.47 19.16 31.35
C HIS A 493 0.56 19.93 30.53
N ARG A 494 1.67 19.31 30.15
CA ARG A 494 2.78 19.91 29.39
C ARG A 494 2.38 20.26 27.94
N LEU A 495 1.51 19.48 27.33
CA LEU A 495 0.96 19.77 25.99
C LEU A 495 0.06 21.02 25.97
N ASN A 496 -0.50 21.42 27.12
CA ASN A 496 -1.39 22.57 27.25
C ASN A 496 -0.71 23.80 27.86
N SER A 497 0.54 23.69 28.26
CA SER A 497 1.34 24.78 28.84
C SER A 497 2.27 25.42 27.79
#